data_5b974b01eaee1fe421c4167f05281fc6
#
_entry.id   5b974b01eaee1fe421c4167f05281fc6
#
_cell.length_a   1.000
_cell.length_b   1.000
_cell.length_c   1.000
_cell.angle_alpha   90.00
_cell.angle_beta   90.00
_cell.angle_gamma   90.00
#
_symmetry.space_group_name_H-M   'P 1'
#
loop_
_entity.id
_entity.type
_entity.pdbx_description
1 polymer ?
#
loop_
_entity_poly.entity_id
_entity_poly.type
_entity_poly.pdbx_seq_one_letter_code
_entity_poly.pdbx_strand_id
1 'polypeptide(L)'
;MLRIQGLKKQFGNSQVLKGIDLEVNSGEVVVIVGPSGGGKTTLLRCVNGLEYCDSGTIEIDEKYLCNNGVYADKNKFNEARREIGLVFQNFNLFPHMNVLENLIEAPKRVLGQSEEMAIKNAEEILNFLGLKDKIYEYPYQLSGGQKQRVAIGRALALNPKLMCFDEPTSALDPGLTGEVSELIRSLAKDGMSMLIITHDMSFAEKVADKIYSMNNGILTSGNFYNEKMKE
;
A
#
# COMPACT_ATOMS: atom_id res chain seq x y z
N MET A 1 -4.94 13.48 3.71
CA MET A 1 -5.22 12.07 3.40
C MET A 1 -4.62 11.15 4.46
N LEU A 2 -3.30 10.95 4.55
CA LEU A 2 -2.63 10.27 5.67
C LEU A 2 -1.78 11.29 6.42
N ARG A 3 -1.88 11.29 7.77
CA ARG A 3 -1.00 12.06 8.65
C ARG A 3 -0.48 11.17 9.78
N ILE A 4 0.83 11.19 9.95
CA ILE A 4 1.55 10.47 11.01
C ILE A 4 2.35 11.51 11.80
N GLN A 5 2.25 11.48 13.14
CA GLN A 5 2.94 12.43 14.01
C GLN A 5 3.59 11.69 15.18
N GLY A 6 4.91 11.86 15.32
CA GLY A 6 5.70 11.35 16.42
C GLY A 6 5.62 9.85 16.64
N LEU A 7 5.40 9.04 15.58
CA LEU A 7 5.15 7.61 15.67
C LEU A 7 6.37 6.86 16.19
N LYS A 8 6.20 6.11 17.29
CA LYS A 8 7.25 5.27 17.88
C LYS A 8 6.77 3.83 17.99
N LYS A 9 7.72 2.91 17.77
CA LYS A 9 7.51 1.46 17.94
C LYS A 9 8.76 0.79 18.46
N GLN A 10 8.57 -0.05 19.46
CA GLN A 10 9.63 -0.86 20.07
C GLN A 10 9.23 -2.33 20.09
N PHE A 11 10.20 -3.23 19.90
CA PHE A 11 10.06 -4.66 20.09
C PHE A 11 11.13 -5.11 21.11
N GLY A 12 10.68 -5.53 22.28
CA GLY A 12 11.59 -5.79 23.40
C GLY A 12 12.40 -4.54 23.74
N ASN A 13 13.73 -4.63 23.67
CA ASN A 13 14.63 -3.49 23.92
C ASN A 13 15.03 -2.72 22.64
N SER A 14 14.52 -3.12 21.48
CA SER A 14 14.88 -2.50 20.19
C SER A 14 13.83 -1.49 19.76
N GLN A 15 14.19 -0.21 19.72
CA GLN A 15 13.34 0.85 19.18
C GLN A 15 13.47 0.88 17.65
N VAL A 16 12.41 0.46 16.96
CA VAL A 16 12.36 0.32 15.49
C VAL A 16 11.85 1.60 14.81
N LEU A 17 10.89 2.30 15.41
CA LEU A 17 10.43 3.62 14.94
C LEU A 17 10.74 4.65 16.04
N LYS A 18 11.39 5.75 15.66
CA LYS A 18 11.99 6.72 16.61
C LYS A 18 11.34 8.10 16.55
N GLY A 19 10.03 8.17 16.32
CA GLY A 19 9.31 9.42 16.19
C GLY A 19 9.21 9.84 14.72
N ILE A 20 8.40 9.09 13.97
CA ILE A 20 8.19 9.34 12.55
C ILE A 20 7.09 10.37 12.37
N ASP A 21 7.39 11.39 11.57
CA ASP A 21 6.44 12.37 11.04
C ASP A 21 6.36 12.18 9.53
N LEU A 22 5.15 11.97 9.00
CA LEU A 22 4.91 11.76 7.57
C LEU A 22 3.53 12.27 7.18
N GLU A 23 3.42 12.86 6.01
CA GLU A 23 2.16 13.28 5.43
C GLU A 23 2.08 12.81 3.97
N VAL A 24 0.91 12.25 3.60
CA VAL A 24 0.53 11.93 2.22
C VAL A 24 -0.73 12.74 1.90
N ASN A 25 -0.64 13.64 0.93
CA ASN A 25 -1.77 14.42 0.47
C ASN A 25 -2.70 13.60 -0.43
N SER A 26 -3.89 14.12 -0.70
CA SER A 26 -4.82 13.49 -1.64
C SER A 26 -4.21 13.44 -3.04
N GLY A 27 -4.23 12.28 -3.68
CA GLY A 27 -3.66 12.05 -5.02
C GLY A 27 -2.14 12.05 -5.08
N GLU A 28 -1.43 12.08 -3.94
CA GLU A 28 0.03 12.10 -3.88
C GLU A 28 0.61 10.68 -3.75
N VAL A 29 1.69 10.42 -4.46
CA VAL A 29 2.50 9.20 -4.33
C VAL A 29 3.74 9.50 -3.51
N VAL A 30 3.75 9.00 -2.28
CA VAL A 30 4.90 9.09 -1.37
C VAL A 30 5.64 7.75 -1.34
N VAL A 31 6.93 7.78 -1.60
CA VAL A 31 7.79 6.59 -1.56
C VAL A 31 8.79 6.71 -0.43
N ILE A 32 8.94 5.66 0.37
CA ILE A 32 9.95 5.54 1.41
C ILE A 32 10.99 4.51 0.97
N VAL A 33 12.23 4.96 0.78
CA VAL A 33 13.36 4.11 0.43
C VAL A 33 14.26 3.87 1.63
N GLY A 34 15.08 2.82 1.58
CA GLY A 34 16.10 2.56 2.60
C GLY A 34 16.46 1.09 2.72
N PRO A 35 17.49 0.77 3.53
CA PRO A 35 17.97 -0.59 3.69
C PRO A 35 16.95 -1.51 4.34
N SER A 36 17.12 -2.83 4.15
CA SER A 36 16.38 -3.85 4.89
C SER A 36 16.63 -3.69 6.40
N GLY A 37 15.58 -3.89 7.20
CA GLY A 37 15.66 -3.69 8.65
C GLY A 37 15.58 -2.22 9.10
N GLY A 38 15.48 -1.23 8.20
CA GLY A 38 15.40 0.19 8.53
C GLY A 38 14.11 0.63 9.21
N GLY A 39 13.07 -0.22 9.28
CA GLY A 39 11.77 0.06 9.91
C GLY A 39 10.62 0.29 8.94
N LYS A 40 10.86 0.29 7.61
CA LYS A 40 9.85 0.57 6.58
C LYS A 40 8.60 -0.31 6.69
N THR A 41 8.76 -1.62 6.71
CA THR A 41 7.64 -2.57 6.84
C THR A 41 6.91 -2.42 8.17
N THR A 42 7.62 -2.09 9.27
CA THR A 42 7.00 -1.81 10.57
C THR A 42 6.12 -0.57 10.49
N LEU A 43 6.62 0.51 9.87
CA LEU A 43 5.83 1.73 9.64
C LEU A 43 4.56 1.42 8.83
N LEU A 44 4.72 0.71 7.70
CA LEU A 44 3.59 0.33 6.85
C LEU A 44 2.58 -0.54 7.59
N ARG A 45 3.03 -1.47 8.43
CA ARG A 45 2.15 -2.30 9.27
C ARG A 45 1.40 -1.48 10.30
N CYS A 46 2.05 -0.48 10.94
CA CYS A 46 1.37 0.44 11.86
C CYS A 46 0.28 1.26 11.14
N VAL A 47 0.57 1.79 9.95
CA VAL A 47 -0.41 2.52 9.12
C VAL A 47 -1.61 1.65 8.77
N ASN A 48 -1.38 0.37 8.48
CA ASN A 48 -2.44 -0.58 8.11
C ASN A 48 -3.13 -1.22 9.33
N GLY A 49 -2.77 -0.84 10.57
CA GLY A 49 -3.33 -1.42 11.80
C GLY A 49 -3.04 -2.92 11.96
N LEU A 50 -1.96 -3.40 11.35
CA LEU A 50 -1.44 -4.76 11.49
C LEU A 50 -0.41 -4.88 12.62
N GLU A 51 0.11 -3.75 13.08
CA GLU A 51 1.00 -3.61 14.22
C GLU A 51 0.57 -2.39 15.02
N TYR A 52 0.58 -2.48 16.35
CA TYR A 52 0.27 -1.37 17.23
C TYR A 52 1.51 -0.54 17.51
N CYS A 53 1.44 0.77 17.32
CA CYS A 53 2.49 1.70 17.77
C CYS A 53 2.44 1.90 19.29
N ASP A 54 3.56 2.29 19.88
CA ASP A 54 3.64 2.53 21.33
C ASP A 54 3.28 3.99 21.68
N SER A 55 3.51 4.91 20.75
CA SER A 55 3.09 6.32 20.87
C SER A 55 3.00 6.99 19.50
N GLY A 56 2.42 8.18 19.47
CA GLY A 56 2.20 8.96 18.27
C GLY A 56 0.78 8.85 17.73
N THR A 57 0.53 9.50 16.62
CA THR A 57 -0.80 9.60 16.00
C THR A 57 -0.76 9.10 14.57
N ILE A 58 -1.78 8.35 14.17
CA ILE A 58 -2.06 7.93 12.79
C ILE A 58 -3.50 8.33 12.47
N GLU A 59 -3.64 9.22 11.50
CA GLU A 59 -4.91 9.72 11.00
C GLU A 59 -5.01 9.45 9.50
N ILE A 60 -6.14 8.89 9.06
CA ILE A 60 -6.41 8.53 7.68
C ILE A 60 -7.78 9.09 7.31
N ASP A 61 -7.80 10.01 6.35
CA ASP A 61 -9.02 10.66 5.88
C ASP A 61 -9.90 11.18 7.05
N GLU A 62 -9.27 11.96 7.94
CA GLU A 62 -9.89 12.55 9.14
C GLU A 62 -10.35 11.54 10.19
N LYS A 63 -9.99 10.25 10.04
CA LYS A 63 -10.29 9.18 10.97
C LYS A 63 -9.02 8.76 11.70
N TYR A 64 -9.06 8.78 13.03
CA TYR A 64 -7.92 8.32 13.83
C TYR A 64 -7.92 6.79 13.92
N LEU A 65 -6.83 6.19 13.47
CA LEU A 65 -6.50 4.81 13.79
C LEU A 65 -5.94 4.73 15.22
N CYS A 66 -5.04 5.69 15.53
CA CYS A 66 -4.40 5.87 16.83
C CYS A 66 -4.20 7.36 17.08
N ASN A 67 -4.46 7.84 18.30
CA ASN A 67 -4.23 9.22 18.74
C ASN A 67 -3.41 9.21 20.02
N ASN A 68 -2.17 9.75 19.98
CA ASN A 68 -1.21 9.75 21.09
C ASN A 68 -1.01 8.37 21.75
N GLY A 69 -0.89 7.31 20.94
CA GLY A 69 -0.72 5.93 21.42
C GLY A 69 -2.00 5.24 21.84
N VAL A 70 -3.14 5.94 21.86
CA VAL A 70 -4.45 5.36 22.19
C VAL A 70 -5.18 4.99 20.90
N TYR A 71 -5.45 3.71 20.72
CA TYR A 71 -6.16 3.22 19.54
C TYR A 71 -7.66 3.50 19.66
N ALA A 72 -8.28 3.77 18.52
CA ALA A 72 -9.72 3.94 18.42
C ALA A 72 -10.47 2.67 18.87
N ASP A 73 -11.73 2.82 19.28
CA ASP A 73 -12.59 1.67 19.50
C ASP A 73 -12.73 0.82 18.23
N LYS A 74 -13.12 -0.45 18.38
CA LYS A 74 -13.14 -1.44 17.30
C LYS A 74 -13.90 -0.96 16.05
N ASN A 75 -14.99 -0.21 16.22
CA ASN A 75 -15.80 0.23 15.08
C ASN A 75 -15.08 1.33 14.31
N LYS A 76 -14.61 2.38 14.99
CA LYS A 76 -13.85 3.48 14.38
C LYS A 76 -12.53 3.00 13.79
N PHE A 77 -11.84 2.08 14.47
CA PHE A 77 -10.63 1.45 13.96
C PHE A 77 -10.89 0.72 12.64
N ASN A 78 -11.96 -0.07 12.55
CA ASN A 78 -12.33 -0.75 11.32
C ASN A 78 -12.76 0.23 10.23
N GLU A 79 -13.44 1.33 10.56
CA GLU A 79 -13.77 2.39 9.62
C GLU A 79 -12.52 3.04 9.02
N ALA A 80 -11.54 3.39 9.86
CA ALA A 80 -10.27 3.96 9.38
C ALA A 80 -9.49 2.95 8.49
N ARG A 81 -9.47 1.67 8.88
CA ARG A 81 -8.80 0.61 8.08
C ARG A 81 -9.44 0.35 6.73
N ARG A 82 -10.74 0.56 6.58
CA ARG A 82 -11.44 0.39 5.28
C ARG A 82 -10.99 1.40 4.23
N GLU A 83 -10.44 2.54 4.67
CA GLU A 83 -9.90 3.55 3.76
C GLU A 83 -8.55 3.15 3.15
N ILE A 84 -7.98 1.99 3.56
CA ILE A 84 -6.64 1.56 3.15
C ILE A 84 -6.72 0.25 2.37
N GLY A 85 -6.12 0.22 1.19
CA GLY A 85 -5.77 -1.00 0.46
C GLY A 85 -4.29 -1.34 0.70
N LEU A 86 -3.98 -2.60 0.97
CA LEU A 86 -2.59 -3.06 1.16
C LEU A 86 -2.23 -4.12 0.14
N VAL A 87 -1.10 -3.89 -0.55
CA VAL A 87 -0.46 -4.84 -1.46
C VAL A 87 0.83 -5.34 -0.81
N PHE A 88 0.92 -6.63 -0.57
CA PHE A 88 2.05 -7.29 0.07
C PHE A 88 3.14 -7.66 -0.92
N GLN A 89 4.38 -7.75 -0.46
CA GLN A 89 5.56 -8.15 -1.22
C GLN A 89 5.39 -9.50 -1.95
N ASN A 90 4.79 -10.49 -1.30
CA ASN A 90 4.60 -11.84 -1.85
C ASN A 90 3.19 -12.06 -2.43
N PHE A 91 2.52 -11.02 -2.93
CA PHE A 91 1.16 -11.02 -3.48
C PHE A 91 0.09 -11.46 -2.47
N ASN A 92 0.34 -12.48 -1.66
CA ASN A 92 -0.55 -13.08 -0.66
C ASN A 92 -1.96 -13.42 -1.22
N LEU A 93 -2.01 -13.89 -2.47
CA LEU A 93 -3.26 -14.34 -3.07
C LEU A 93 -3.73 -15.63 -2.40
N PHE A 94 -5.03 -15.83 -2.30
CA PHE A 94 -5.62 -17.07 -1.83
C PHE A 94 -5.43 -18.16 -2.89
N PRO A 95 -4.57 -19.17 -2.66
CA PRO A 95 -4.18 -20.12 -3.71
C PRO A 95 -5.29 -21.06 -4.14
N HIS A 96 -6.31 -21.25 -3.30
CA HIS A 96 -7.47 -22.09 -3.52
C HIS A 96 -8.66 -21.33 -4.16
N MET A 97 -8.50 -20.04 -4.41
CA MET A 97 -9.47 -19.17 -5.06
C MET A 97 -8.94 -18.74 -6.42
N ASN A 98 -9.82 -18.66 -7.43
CA ASN A 98 -9.47 -18.08 -8.72
C ASN A 98 -9.33 -16.55 -8.63
N VAL A 99 -9.01 -15.90 -9.75
CA VAL A 99 -8.80 -14.42 -9.80
C VAL A 99 -10.06 -13.68 -9.36
N LEU A 100 -11.24 -14.04 -9.87
CA LEU A 100 -12.50 -13.39 -9.49
C LEU A 100 -12.78 -13.53 -7.99
N GLU A 101 -12.67 -14.75 -7.48
CA GLU A 101 -12.92 -15.06 -6.07
C GLU A 101 -11.95 -14.27 -5.15
N ASN A 102 -10.67 -14.12 -5.54
CA ASN A 102 -9.71 -13.30 -4.82
C ASN A 102 -10.16 -11.83 -4.70
N LEU A 103 -10.84 -11.28 -5.70
CA LEU A 103 -11.30 -9.89 -5.70
C LEU A 103 -12.62 -9.72 -4.94
N ILE A 104 -13.58 -10.66 -5.08
CA ILE A 104 -14.93 -10.46 -4.53
C ILE A 104 -15.08 -10.82 -3.05
N GLU A 105 -14.19 -11.65 -2.50
CA GLU A 105 -14.32 -12.14 -1.12
C GLU A 105 -14.35 -11.02 -0.09
N ALA A 106 -13.42 -10.06 -0.18
CA ALA A 106 -13.36 -8.95 0.77
C ALA A 106 -14.55 -7.98 0.63
N PRO A 107 -14.98 -7.51 -0.55
CA PRO A 107 -16.21 -6.73 -0.71
C PRO A 107 -17.45 -7.39 -0.13
N LYS A 108 -17.63 -8.68 -0.33
CA LYS A 108 -18.76 -9.44 0.22
C LYS A 108 -18.71 -9.50 1.75
N ARG A 109 -17.54 -9.80 2.33
CA ARG A 109 -17.37 -10.00 3.79
C ARG A 109 -17.26 -8.71 4.58
N VAL A 110 -16.56 -7.70 4.03
CA VAL A 110 -16.22 -6.48 4.76
C VAL A 110 -17.21 -5.36 4.48
N LEU A 111 -17.66 -5.22 3.22
CA LEU A 111 -18.58 -4.16 2.81
C LEU A 111 -20.03 -4.65 2.76
N GLY A 112 -20.30 -5.95 2.90
CA GLY A 112 -21.64 -6.53 2.82
C GLY A 112 -22.26 -6.40 1.42
N GLN A 113 -21.45 -6.28 0.37
CA GLN A 113 -21.94 -6.19 -1.01
C GLN A 113 -22.62 -7.50 -1.43
N SER A 114 -23.67 -7.38 -2.26
CA SER A 114 -24.24 -8.54 -2.93
C SER A 114 -23.20 -9.18 -3.87
N GLU A 115 -23.34 -10.47 -4.14
CA GLU A 115 -22.43 -11.17 -5.05
C GLU A 115 -22.42 -10.55 -6.45
N GLU A 116 -23.58 -10.21 -6.97
CA GLU A 116 -23.74 -9.54 -8.27
C GLU A 116 -22.97 -8.22 -8.35
N MET A 117 -23.09 -7.39 -7.30
CA MET A 117 -22.38 -6.10 -7.23
C MET A 117 -20.87 -6.33 -7.13
N ALA A 118 -20.42 -7.27 -6.31
CA ALA A 118 -19.00 -7.58 -6.15
C ALA A 118 -18.40 -8.13 -7.45
N ILE A 119 -19.10 -8.99 -8.18
CA ILE A 119 -18.68 -9.52 -9.48
C ILE A 119 -18.55 -8.36 -10.49
N LYS A 120 -19.58 -7.53 -10.63
CA LYS A 120 -19.55 -6.39 -11.56
C LYS A 120 -18.35 -5.48 -11.31
N ASN A 121 -18.12 -5.09 -10.06
CA ASN A 121 -16.99 -4.25 -9.70
C ASN A 121 -15.64 -4.96 -9.97
N ALA A 122 -15.54 -6.25 -9.68
CA ALA A 122 -14.34 -7.03 -9.96
C ALA A 122 -14.04 -7.12 -11.46
N GLU A 123 -15.05 -7.31 -12.30
CA GLU A 123 -14.90 -7.33 -13.77
C GLU A 123 -14.39 -5.99 -14.32
N GLU A 124 -14.90 -4.87 -13.81
CA GLU A 124 -14.43 -3.52 -14.17
C GLU A 124 -12.95 -3.34 -13.78
N ILE A 125 -12.57 -3.74 -12.57
CA ILE A 125 -11.18 -3.69 -12.09
C ILE A 125 -10.28 -4.60 -12.94
N LEU A 126 -10.69 -5.84 -13.22
CA LEU A 126 -9.91 -6.78 -14.03
C LEU A 126 -9.75 -6.31 -15.47
N ASN A 127 -10.76 -5.66 -16.02
CA ASN A 127 -10.66 -5.03 -17.34
C ASN A 127 -9.64 -3.89 -17.34
N PHE A 128 -9.66 -3.01 -16.33
CA PHE A 128 -8.67 -1.94 -16.15
C PHE A 128 -7.24 -2.49 -16.02
N LEU A 129 -7.08 -3.61 -15.30
CA LEU A 129 -5.79 -4.27 -15.08
C LEU A 129 -5.32 -5.13 -16.27
N GLY A 130 -6.11 -5.25 -17.34
CA GLY A 130 -5.78 -6.10 -18.49
C GLY A 130 -5.78 -7.59 -18.17
N LEU A 131 -6.68 -8.04 -17.26
CA LEU A 131 -6.78 -9.42 -16.80
C LEU A 131 -8.15 -10.06 -17.05
N LYS A 132 -8.95 -9.48 -17.95
CA LYS A 132 -10.31 -9.96 -18.25
C LYS A 132 -10.32 -11.41 -18.73
N ASP A 133 -9.32 -11.83 -19.48
CA ASP A 133 -9.15 -13.21 -19.98
C ASP A 133 -8.66 -14.20 -18.92
N LYS A 134 -8.29 -13.71 -17.72
CA LYS A 134 -7.73 -14.48 -16.61
C LYS A 134 -8.69 -14.65 -15.42
N ILE A 135 -9.93 -14.24 -15.57
CA ILE A 135 -10.91 -14.13 -14.48
C ILE A 135 -11.15 -15.44 -13.70
N TYR A 136 -11.05 -16.60 -14.37
CA TYR A 136 -11.23 -17.92 -13.76
C TYR A 136 -9.93 -18.70 -13.52
N GLU A 137 -8.77 -18.10 -13.87
CA GLU A 137 -7.46 -18.69 -13.61
C GLU A 137 -7.13 -18.66 -12.11
N TYR A 138 -6.36 -19.66 -11.67
CA TYR A 138 -5.85 -19.72 -10.30
C TYR A 138 -4.46 -19.08 -10.20
N PRO A 139 -4.03 -18.63 -8.99
CA PRO A 139 -2.73 -17.98 -8.82
C PRO A 139 -1.54 -18.74 -9.38
N TYR A 140 -1.55 -20.07 -9.34
CA TYR A 140 -0.45 -20.89 -9.87
C TYR A 140 -0.34 -20.85 -11.40
N GLN A 141 -1.39 -20.45 -12.11
CA GLN A 141 -1.45 -20.35 -13.57
C GLN A 141 -0.98 -18.96 -14.08
N LEU A 142 -0.75 -18.01 -13.17
CA LEU A 142 -0.42 -16.63 -13.49
C LEU A 142 1.09 -16.37 -13.45
N SER A 143 1.57 -15.48 -14.33
CA SER A 143 2.92 -14.92 -14.23
C SER A 143 3.07 -14.04 -12.98
N GLY A 144 4.31 -13.70 -12.59
CA GLY A 144 4.58 -12.79 -11.46
C GLY A 144 3.88 -11.43 -11.61
N GLY A 145 3.96 -10.81 -12.78
CA GLY A 145 3.30 -9.54 -13.06
C GLY A 145 1.76 -9.63 -13.04
N GLN A 146 1.19 -10.75 -13.51
CA GLN A 146 -0.24 -11.00 -13.40
C GLN A 146 -0.68 -11.17 -11.94
N LYS A 147 0.06 -11.94 -11.13
CA LYS A 147 -0.18 -12.07 -9.68
C LYS A 147 -0.16 -10.72 -8.98
N GLN A 148 0.82 -9.86 -9.32
CA GLN A 148 0.91 -8.50 -8.76
C GLN A 148 -0.31 -7.67 -9.13
N ARG A 149 -0.73 -7.69 -10.40
CA ARG A 149 -1.94 -6.99 -10.84
C ARG A 149 -3.20 -7.52 -10.14
N VAL A 150 -3.35 -8.82 -9.93
CA VAL A 150 -4.45 -9.39 -9.14
C VAL A 150 -4.41 -8.93 -7.69
N ALA A 151 -3.22 -8.86 -7.06
CA ALA A 151 -3.07 -8.37 -5.69
C ALA A 151 -3.46 -6.88 -5.57
N ILE A 152 -3.10 -6.06 -6.56
CA ILE A 152 -3.53 -4.66 -6.67
C ILE A 152 -5.06 -4.59 -6.85
N GLY A 153 -5.63 -5.40 -7.74
CA GLY A 153 -7.07 -5.45 -7.99
C GLY A 153 -7.85 -5.84 -6.74
N ARG A 154 -7.37 -6.80 -5.97
CA ARG A 154 -7.97 -7.21 -4.70
C ARG A 154 -7.99 -6.05 -3.67
N ALA A 155 -6.93 -5.27 -3.62
CA ALA A 155 -6.90 -4.10 -2.74
C ALA A 155 -7.85 -2.99 -3.23
N LEU A 156 -7.90 -2.73 -4.54
CA LEU A 156 -8.80 -1.76 -5.17
C LEU A 156 -10.28 -2.13 -5.01
N ALA A 157 -10.61 -3.42 -4.94
CA ALA A 157 -11.99 -3.90 -4.80
C ALA A 157 -12.71 -3.41 -3.52
N LEU A 158 -11.95 -2.99 -2.51
CA LEU A 158 -12.48 -2.35 -1.30
C LEU A 158 -12.73 -0.85 -1.46
N ASN A 159 -12.44 -0.28 -2.65
CA ASN A 159 -12.54 1.17 -2.94
C ASN A 159 -11.81 2.05 -1.90
N PRO A 160 -10.51 1.78 -1.64
CA PRO A 160 -9.74 2.50 -0.64
C PRO A 160 -9.43 3.93 -1.13
N LYS A 161 -9.16 4.84 -0.19
CA LYS A 161 -8.66 6.19 -0.47
C LYS A 161 -7.13 6.26 -0.48
N LEU A 162 -6.48 5.33 0.22
CA LEU A 162 -5.03 5.21 0.30
C LEU A 162 -4.61 3.79 -0.08
N MET A 163 -3.73 3.66 -1.06
CA MET A 163 -3.07 2.40 -1.38
C MET A 163 -1.68 2.34 -0.73
N CYS A 164 -1.44 1.28 0.02
CA CYS A 164 -0.14 0.97 0.61
C CYS A 164 0.52 -0.19 -0.13
N PHE A 165 1.81 -0.05 -0.46
CA PHE A 165 2.57 -1.08 -1.16
C PHE A 165 3.83 -1.46 -0.37
N ASP A 166 3.99 -2.73 -0.08
CA ASP A 166 5.20 -3.31 0.52
C ASP A 166 6.05 -3.97 -0.57
N GLU A 167 7.14 -3.30 -0.99
CA GLU A 167 8.10 -3.79 -1.99
C GLU A 167 7.44 -4.33 -3.28
N PRO A 168 6.65 -3.51 -4.02
CA PRO A 168 5.76 -4.00 -5.07
C PRO A 168 6.46 -4.63 -6.28
N THR A 169 7.77 -4.48 -6.41
CA THR A 169 8.57 -4.98 -7.56
C THR A 169 9.57 -6.06 -7.17
N SER A 170 9.76 -6.33 -5.87
CA SER A 170 10.82 -7.22 -5.39
C SER A 170 10.67 -8.69 -5.80
N ALA A 171 9.43 -9.14 -6.05
CA ALA A 171 9.12 -10.51 -6.48
C ALA A 171 8.91 -10.63 -8.00
N LEU A 172 9.32 -9.60 -8.77
CA LEU A 172 9.12 -9.53 -10.22
C LEU A 172 10.45 -9.56 -10.97
N ASP A 173 10.40 -10.11 -12.17
CA ASP A 173 11.49 -9.97 -13.13
C ASP A 173 11.68 -8.49 -13.53
N PRO A 174 12.91 -8.04 -13.78
CA PRO A 174 13.20 -6.64 -14.12
C PRO A 174 12.36 -6.08 -15.29
N GLY A 175 12.00 -6.93 -16.26
CA GLY A 175 11.15 -6.54 -17.39
C GLY A 175 9.71 -6.18 -16.99
N LEU A 176 9.20 -6.71 -15.88
CA LEU A 176 7.83 -6.46 -15.39
C LEU A 176 7.72 -5.26 -14.45
N THR A 177 8.86 -4.76 -13.95
CA THR A 177 8.89 -3.57 -13.08
C THR A 177 8.31 -2.33 -13.78
N GLY A 178 8.55 -2.20 -15.10
CA GLY A 178 8.01 -1.12 -15.92
C GLY A 178 6.47 -1.10 -15.92
N GLU A 179 5.85 -2.26 -16.15
CA GLU A 179 4.38 -2.39 -16.19
C GLU A 179 3.73 -1.99 -14.85
N VAL A 180 4.35 -2.38 -13.73
CA VAL A 180 3.85 -2.01 -12.39
C VAL A 180 4.02 -0.51 -12.14
N SER A 181 5.13 0.09 -12.61
CA SER A 181 5.35 1.55 -12.52
C SER A 181 4.29 2.32 -13.30
N GLU A 182 3.97 1.90 -14.52
CA GLU A 182 2.93 2.51 -15.34
C GLU A 182 1.55 2.39 -14.72
N LEU A 183 1.22 1.22 -14.15
CA LEU A 183 -0.04 1.00 -13.45
C LEU A 183 -0.17 1.93 -12.22
N ILE A 184 0.87 2.04 -11.39
CA ILE A 184 0.89 2.95 -10.24
C ILE A 184 0.72 4.41 -10.70
N ARG A 185 1.39 4.82 -11.76
CA ARG A 185 1.24 6.19 -12.31
C ARG A 185 -0.16 6.42 -12.91
N SER A 186 -0.79 5.40 -13.49
CA SER A 186 -2.19 5.49 -13.95
C SER A 186 -3.14 5.71 -12.78
N LEU A 187 -3.03 4.90 -11.73
CA LEU A 187 -3.83 5.06 -10.51
C LEU A 187 -3.64 6.43 -9.85
N ALA A 188 -2.40 6.96 -9.84
CA ALA A 188 -2.11 8.29 -9.31
C ALA A 188 -2.80 9.39 -10.13
N LYS A 189 -2.80 9.28 -11.46
CA LYS A 189 -3.51 10.23 -12.35
C LYS A 189 -5.02 10.23 -12.11
N ASP A 190 -5.56 9.08 -11.71
CA ASP A 190 -6.98 8.94 -11.33
C ASP A 190 -7.27 9.43 -9.89
N GLY A 191 -6.28 10.05 -9.24
CA GLY A 191 -6.41 10.68 -7.93
C GLY A 191 -6.16 9.76 -6.73
N MET A 192 -5.65 8.53 -6.94
CA MET A 192 -5.33 7.60 -5.87
C MET A 192 -4.12 8.09 -5.06
N SER A 193 -4.27 8.21 -3.73
CA SER A 193 -3.16 8.48 -2.82
C SER A 193 -2.39 7.20 -2.53
N MET A 194 -1.05 7.27 -2.46
CA MET A 194 -0.23 6.07 -2.27
C MET A 194 0.91 6.28 -1.28
N LEU A 195 1.13 5.25 -0.46
CA LEU A 195 2.34 5.10 0.36
C LEU A 195 3.05 3.82 -0.06
N ILE A 196 4.25 3.96 -0.60
CA ILE A 196 5.03 2.84 -1.13
C ILE A 196 6.33 2.73 -0.34
N ILE A 197 6.68 1.52 0.07
CA ILE A 197 8.01 1.26 0.62
C ILE A 197 8.78 0.36 -0.33
N THR A 198 10.05 0.70 -0.59
CA THR A 198 10.94 -0.08 -1.47
C THR A 198 12.41 0.15 -1.14
N HIS A 199 13.27 -0.73 -1.62
CA HIS A 199 14.72 -0.51 -1.66
C HIS A 199 15.21 -0.15 -3.08
N ASP A 200 14.32 -0.18 -4.09
CA ASP A 200 14.62 0.15 -5.48
C ASP A 200 14.43 1.66 -5.74
N MET A 201 15.57 2.39 -5.79
CA MET A 201 15.57 3.82 -6.06
C MET A 201 15.09 4.13 -7.48
N SER A 202 15.45 3.30 -8.46
CA SER A 202 15.05 3.51 -9.86
C SER A 202 13.53 3.41 -10.04
N PHE A 203 12.89 2.48 -9.33
CA PHE A 203 11.43 2.40 -9.26
C PHE A 203 10.84 3.62 -8.54
N ALA A 204 11.40 4.00 -7.39
CA ALA A 204 10.94 5.15 -6.62
C ALA A 204 10.95 6.44 -7.45
N GLU A 205 12.04 6.73 -8.18
CA GLU A 205 12.17 7.90 -9.06
C GLU A 205 11.14 7.95 -10.19
N LYS A 206 10.65 6.79 -10.65
CA LYS A 206 9.65 6.72 -11.72
C LYS A 206 8.23 7.00 -11.24
N VAL A 207 7.91 6.64 -9.99
CA VAL A 207 6.52 6.68 -9.53
C VAL A 207 6.23 7.78 -8.52
N ALA A 208 7.23 8.26 -7.76
CA ALA A 208 7.05 9.16 -6.63
C ALA A 208 6.80 10.62 -7.03
N ASP A 209 5.95 11.28 -6.26
CA ASP A 209 5.88 12.74 -6.16
C ASP A 209 6.80 13.23 -5.03
N LYS A 210 6.95 12.45 -3.94
CA LYS A 210 7.91 12.69 -2.85
C LYS A 210 8.63 11.40 -2.47
N ILE A 211 9.93 11.53 -2.20
CA ILE A 211 10.76 10.42 -1.71
C ILE A 211 11.32 10.77 -0.34
N TYR A 212 11.16 9.84 0.59
CA TYR A 212 11.79 9.87 1.91
C TYR A 212 12.80 8.75 2.03
N SER A 213 13.88 8.99 2.78
CA SER A 213 14.83 7.95 3.17
C SER A 213 14.54 7.52 4.61
N MET A 214 14.49 6.21 4.84
CA MET A 214 14.33 5.63 6.16
C MET A 214 15.53 4.78 6.55
N ASN A 215 16.20 5.16 7.63
CA ASN A 215 17.34 4.44 8.16
C ASN A 215 17.29 4.39 9.69
N ASN A 216 17.51 3.20 10.26
CA ASN A 216 17.54 2.98 11.72
C ASN A 216 16.34 3.60 12.47
N GLY A 217 15.15 3.54 11.88
CA GLY A 217 13.92 4.04 12.47
C GLY A 217 13.73 5.56 12.43
N ILE A 218 14.53 6.26 11.66
CA ILE A 218 14.43 7.71 11.43
C ILE A 218 14.07 7.94 9.97
N LEU A 219 13.07 8.79 9.74
CA LEU A 219 12.65 9.22 8.42
C LEU A 219 13.25 10.60 8.10
N THR A 220 13.87 10.74 6.94
CA THR A 220 14.42 12.02 6.46
C THR A 220 13.85 12.32 5.08
N SER A 221 13.49 13.59 4.84
CA SER A 221 13.08 14.01 3.49
C SER A 221 14.30 13.94 2.56
N GLY A 222 14.17 13.19 1.47
CA GLY A 222 15.21 13.13 0.44
C GLY A 222 15.13 14.37 -0.44
N ASN A 223 16.14 15.23 -0.37
CA ASN A 223 16.33 16.33 -1.33
C ASN A 223 16.85 15.81 -2.69
N PHE A 224 16.33 14.69 -3.20
CA PHE A 224 16.81 14.12 -4.46
C PHE A 224 16.37 14.90 -5.70
N TYR A 225 15.44 15.85 -5.58
CA TYR A 225 14.95 16.65 -6.71
C TYR A 225 15.76 17.92 -7.03
N ASN A 226 16.66 18.37 -6.14
CA ASN A 226 17.38 19.65 -6.34
C ASN A 226 18.71 19.55 -7.11
N GLU A 227 19.22 18.36 -7.43
CA GLU A 227 20.49 18.24 -8.18
C GLU A 227 20.30 18.08 -9.70
N LYS A 228 19.14 17.63 -10.18
CA LYS A 228 18.89 17.45 -11.62
C LYS A 228 18.34 18.68 -12.36
N MET A 229 18.06 19.80 -11.66
CA MET A 229 17.68 21.07 -12.32
C MET A 229 18.82 22.10 -12.38
N LYS A 230 20.07 21.70 -12.17
CA LYS A 230 21.24 22.59 -12.23
C LYS A 230 22.28 22.18 -13.28
N GLU A 231 21.93 21.30 -14.22
CA GLU A 231 22.76 21.06 -15.42
C GLU A 231 22.01 21.43 -16.71
#